data_e96a1e67f9e637294aa37b7f46d2b004
#
_entry.id   e96a1e67f9e637294aa37b7f46d2b004
#
_cell.length_a   1.000
_cell.length_b   1.000
_cell.length_c   1.000
_cell.angle_alpha   90.00
_cell.angle_beta   90.00
_cell.angle_gamma   90.00
#
_symmetry.space_group_name_H-M   'P 1'
#
loop_
_entity.id
_entity.type
_entity.pdbx_description
1 polymer ?
#
loop_
_entity_poly.entity_id
_entity_poly.type
_entity_poly.pdbx_seq_one_letter_code
_entity_poly.pdbx_strand_id
1 'polypeptide(L)'
;FRVLKPGGKFLASVPAEFPEKICWMLSKEYQNQPGGHLRIFKKKLLIKDIEDKGFIFDASERFHSIHSAYWWLRCLFWKSQDSNFLVSWYKKFLELHILKKPKWIDFIDRLLNPVLGKSISFYFTKK
;
A
#
# COMPACT_ATOMS: atom_id res chain seq x y z
N PHE A 1 21.75 -1.71 6.13
CA PHE A 1 22.56 -2.90 6.49
C PHE A 1 23.55 -2.60 7.63
N ARG A 2 24.30 -1.51 7.58
CA ARG A 2 25.37 -1.15 8.52
C ARG A 2 24.94 -1.11 10.00
N VAL A 3 23.73 -0.60 10.28
CA VAL A 3 23.24 -0.37 11.66
C VAL A 3 22.59 -1.60 12.31
N LEU A 4 22.32 -2.65 11.54
CA LEU A 4 21.71 -3.88 12.07
C LEU A 4 22.80 -4.90 12.44
N LYS A 5 22.64 -5.56 13.59
CA LYS A 5 23.44 -6.72 14.00
C LYS A 5 23.04 -7.96 13.17
N PRO A 6 23.91 -8.98 13.02
CA PRO A 6 23.51 -10.29 12.50
C PRO A 6 22.26 -10.81 13.24
N GLY A 7 21.31 -11.40 12.53
CA GLY A 7 20.01 -11.79 13.04
C GLY A 7 19.01 -10.64 13.25
N GLY A 8 19.42 -9.38 13.06
CA GLY A 8 18.54 -8.21 13.17
C GLY A 8 17.44 -8.20 12.10
N LYS A 9 16.26 -7.71 12.45
CA LYS A 9 15.11 -7.64 11.55
C LYS A 9 15.05 -6.33 10.79
N PHE A 10 14.75 -6.41 9.50
CA PHE A 10 14.51 -5.29 8.61
C PHE A 10 13.10 -5.38 8.03
N LEU A 11 12.32 -4.33 8.20
CA LEU A 11 10.98 -4.18 7.64
C LEU A 11 11.01 -3.10 6.56
N ALA A 12 10.49 -3.41 5.38
CA ALA A 12 10.25 -2.45 4.31
C ALA A 12 8.76 -2.47 3.93
N SER A 13 8.12 -1.31 3.85
CA SER A 13 6.74 -1.17 3.38
C SER A 13 6.70 -0.26 2.17
N VAL A 14 6.04 -0.72 1.11
CA VAL A 14 5.91 0.01 -0.16
C VAL A 14 4.48 -0.09 -0.68
N PRO A 15 4.03 0.82 -1.56
CA PRO A 15 2.79 0.67 -2.28
C PRO A 15 2.77 -0.64 -3.07
N ALA A 16 1.64 -1.36 -3.02
CA ALA A 16 1.48 -2.59 -3.76
C ALA A 16 1.32 -2.29 -5.27
N GLU A 17 1.98 -3.08 -6.10
CA GLU A 17 2.09 -2.86 -7.55
C GLU A 17 0.73 -2.70 -8.24
N PHE A 18 -0.20 -3.64 -8.01
CA PHE A 18 -1.48 -3.67 -8.71
C PHE A 18 -2.37 -2.46 -8.37
N PRO A 19 -2.67 -2.13 -7.09
CA PRO A 19 -3.47 -0.96 -6.77
C PRO A 19 -2.85 0.36 -7.21
N GLU A 20 -1.53 0.47 -7.15
CA GLU A 20 -0.81 1.68 -7.53
C GLU A 20 -0.82 1.91 -9.04
N LYS A 21 -0.68 0.84 -9.84
CA LYS A 21 -0.83 0.92 -11.29
C LYS A 21 -2.21 1.45 -11.71
N ILE A 22 -3.27 1.03 -11.03
CA ILE A 22 -4.62 1.54 -11.30
C ILE A 22 -4.69 3.04 -11.01
N CYS A 23 -4.14 3.51 -9.88
CA CYS A 23 -4.09 4.94 -9.58
C CYS A 23 -3.36 5.72 -10.70
N TRP A 24 -2.23 5.23 -11.18
CA TRP A 24 -1.46 5.87 -12.25
C TRP A 24 -2.17 5.86 -13.60
N MET A 25 -2.96 4.82 -13.89
CA MET A 25 -3.80 4.77 -15.08
C MET A 25 -4.97 5.76 -15.02
N LEU A 26 -5.54 5.95 -13.83
CA LEU A 26 -6.70 6.82 -13.64
C LEU A 26 -6.35 8.31 -13.58
N SER A 27 -5.17 8.66 -13.06
CA SER A 27 -4.77 10.07 -12.89
C SER A 27 -3.27 10.26 -13.10
N LYS A 28 -2.93 11.04 -14.13
CA LYS A 28 -1.56 11.52 -14.37
C LYS A 28 -1.16 12.57 -13.34
N GLU A 29 -2.10 13.34 -12.85
CA GLU A 29 -1.89 14.34 -11.80
C GLU A 29 -1.48 13.67 -10.50
N TYR A 30 -2.11 12.54 -10.13
CA TYR A 30 -1.71 11.74 -8.98
C TYR A 30 -0.27 11.22 -9.14
N GLN A 31 0.07 10.68 -10.32
CA GLN A 31 1.41 10.17 -10.60
C GLN A 31 2.49 11.27 -10.46
N ASN A 32 2.18 12.49 -10.89
CA ASN A 32 3.11 13.63 -10.92
C ASN A 32 3.04 14.51 -9.66
N GLN A 33 2.27 14.12 -8.65
CA GLN A 33 2.10 14.91 -7.44
C GLN A 33 3.44 15.03 -6.68
N PRO A 34 3.87 16.25 -6.31
CA PRO A 34 5.05 16.46 -5.49
C PRO A 34 4.96 15.68 -4.16
N GLY A 35 5.99 14.92 -3.83
CA GLY A 35 6.01 14.06 -2.64
C GLY A 35 5.25 12.74 -2.78
N GLY A 36 4.69 12.46 -3.97
CA GLY A 36 4.03 11.19 -4.28
C GLY A 36 5.02 10.04 -4.54
N HIS A 37 4.48 8.92 -5.00
CA HIS A 37 5.28 7.73 -5.27
C HIS A 37 6.07 7.89 -6.57
N LEU A 38 7.40 7.89 -6.49
CA LEU A 38 8.29 8.08 -7.64
C LEU A 38 8.34 6.85 -8.55
N ARG A 39 8.10 5.65 -8.01
CA ARG A 39 8.15 4.39 -8.75
C ARG A 39 7.31 3.31 -8.11
N ILE A 40 6.88 2.36 -8.94
CA ILE A 40 6.20 1.14 -8.50
C ILE A 40 7.24 0.04 -8.34
N PHE A 41 7.30 -0.56 -7.16
CA PHE A 41 8.20 -1.68 -6.88
C PHE A 41 7.56 -3.01 -7.30
N LYS A 42 8.28 -3.80 -8.09
CA LYS A 42 7.90 -5.19 -8.37
C LYS A 42 8.39 -6.06 -7.23
N LYS A 43 7.46 -6.82 -6.62
CA LYS A 43 7.74 -7.68 -5.44
C LYS A 43 9.01 -8.50 -5.58
N LYS A 44 9.14 -9.29 -6.68
CA LYS A 44 10.27 -10.19 -6.88
C LYS A 44 11.61 -9.46 -7.01
N LEU A 45 11.62 -8.31 -7.69
CA LEU A 45 12.84 -7.52 -7.87
C LEU A 45 13.29 -6.89 -6.55
N LEU A 46 12.34 -6.32 -5.78
CA LEU A 46 12.65 -5.72 -4.49
C LEU A 46 13.21 -6.75 -3.50
N ILE A 47 12.63 -7.95 -3.44
CA ILE A 47 13.15 -9.03 -2.60
C ILE A 47 14.59 -9.35 -3.00
N LYS A 48 14.85 -9.59 -4.29
CA LYS A 48 16.18 -9.88 -4.79
C LYS A 48 17.19 -8.78 -4.46
N ASP A 49 16.82 -7.51 -4.72
CA ASP A 49 17.71 -6.36 -4.46
C ASP A 49 18.12 -6.28 -2.98
N ILE A 50 17.23 -6.65 -2.06
CA ILE A 50 17.49 -6.65 -0.62
C ILE A 50 18.31 -7.88 -0.23
N GLU A 51 18.01 -9.06 -0.78
CA GLU A 51 18.79 -10.29 -0.54
C GLU A 51 20.24 -10.15 -1.02
N ASP A 52 20.46 -9.50 -2.17
CA ASP A 52 21.78 -9.21 -2.72
C ASP A 52 22.62 -8.30 -1.77
N LYS A 53 21.99 -7.62 -0.82
CA LYS A 53 22.65 -6.83 0.25
C LYS A 53 22.92 -7.63 1.53
N GLY A 54 22.70 -8.94 1.53
CA GLY A 54 23.00 -9.80 2.68
C GLY A 54 21.86 -10.02 3.65
N PHE A 55 20.61 -9.83 3.20
CA PHE A 55 19.42 -10.19 3.96
C PHE A 55 18.85 -11.53 3.49
N ILE A 56 18.02 -12.14 4.34
CA ILE A 56 17.20 -13.31 4.03
C ILE A 56 15.76 -12.84 4.03
N PHE A 57 15.01 -13.13 2.98
CA PHE A 57 13.57 -12.87 2.93
C PHE A 57 12.82 -13.83 3.85
N ASP A 58 12.05 -13.30 4.79
CA ASP A 58 11.26 -14.11 5.73
C ASP A 58 9.80 -14.24 5.24
N ALA A 59 9.13 -13.11 5.02
CA ALA A 59 7.71 -13.09 4.67
C ALA A 59 7.32 -11.76 3.99
N SER A 60 6.12 -11.73 3.42
CA SER A 60 5.48 -10.49 3.01
C SER A 60 3.97 -10.55 3.22
N GLU A 61 3.37 -9.44 3.62
CA GLU A 61 1.94 -9.30 3.86
C GLU A 61 1.41 -8.05 3.18
N ARG A 62 0.14 -8.10 2.75
CA ARG A 62 -0.57 -6.96 2.17
C ARG A 62 -1.62 -6.45 3.14
N PHE A 63 -1.83 -5.14 3.12
CA PHE A 63 -2.73 -4.45 4.04
C PHE A 63 -3.56 -3.39 3.32
N HIS A 64 -4.68 -3.01 3.95
CA HIS A 64 -5.49 -1.86 3.55
C HIS A 64 -6.17 -2.01 2.18
N SER A 65 -6.80 -3.16 1.93
CA SER A 65 -7.51 -3.41 0.67
C SER A 65 -8.64 -2.42 0.41
N ILE A 66 -9.43 -2.09 1.44
CA ILE A 66 -10.52 -1.12 1.33
C ILE A 66 -10.03 0.30 1.02
N HIS A 67 -8.78 0.64 1.37
CA HIS A 67 -8.17 1.92 1.01
C HIS A 67 -7.85 2.01 -0.49
N SER A 68 -7.64 0.88 -1.18
CA SER A 68 -7.41 0.87 -2.62
C SER A 68 -8.61 1.45 -3.39
N ALA A 69 -9.82 1.03 -3.05
CA ALA A 69 -11.03 1.56 -3.68
C ALA A 69 -11.20 3.07 -3.44
N TYR A 70 -10.88 3.56 -2.26
CA TYR A 70 -10.88 5.00 -1.96
C TYR A 70 -9.89 5.77 -2.87
N TRP A 71 -8.66 5.29 -2.99
CA TRP A 71 -7.66 5.95 -3.82
C TRP A 71 -8.01 5.90 -5.30
N TRP A 72 -8.63 4.81 -5.78
CA TRP A 72 -9.14 4.74 -7.15
C TRP A 72 -10.25 5.76 -7.41
N LEU A 73 -11.20 5.92 -6.47
CA LEU A 73 -12.22 6.96 -6.56
C LEU A 73 -11.60 8.36 -6.58
N ARG A 74 -10.63 8.63 -5.70
CA ARG A 74 -9.91 9.91 -5.71
C ARG A 74 -9.19 10.16 -7.03
N CYS A 75 -8.51 9.17 -7.57
CA CYS A 75 -7.82 9.29 -8.86
C CYS A 75 -8.82 9.52 -10.00
N LEU A 76 -9.95 8.81 -10.01
CA LEU A 76 -10.99 8.98 -11.01
C LEU A 76 -11.60 10.40 -11.01
N PHE A 77 -11.81 10.95 -9.82
CA PHE A 77 -12.39 12.29 -9.63
C PHE A 77 -11.34 13.33 -9.21
N TRP A 78 -10.11 13.20 -9.66
CA TRP A 78 -8.97 13.99 -9.17
C TRP A 78 -9.24 15.50 -9.11
N LYS A 79 -9.82 16.07 -10.18
CA LYS A 79 -10.12 17.52 -10.27
C LYS A 79 -11.24 17.99 -9.34
N SER A 80 -12.13 17.10 -8.94
CA SER A 80 -13.29 17.39 -8.08
C SER A 80 -13.28 16.59 -6.77
N GLN A 81 -12.16 15.95 -6.43
CA GLN A 81 -12.07 15.00 -5.30
C GLN A 81 -12.55 15.58 -3.97
N ASP A 82 -12.33 16.88 -3.73
CA ASP A 82 -12.70 17.52 -2.46
C ASP A 82 -14.18 17.92 -2.38
N SER A 83 -14.86 18.05 -3.53
CA SER A 83 -16.30 18.37 -3.64
C SER A 83 -17.16 17.18 -4.05
N ASN A 84 -16.56 16.05 -4.43
CA ASN A 84 -17.29 14.89 -4.92
C ASN A 84 -17.93 14.11 -3.76
N PHE A 85 -19.24 13.90 -3.86
CA PHE A 85 -20.03 13.21 -2.82
C PHE A 85 -19.52 11.78 -2.56
N LEU A 86 -19.22 11.00 -3.60
CA LEU A 86 -18.76 9.61 -3.46
C LEU A 86 -17.42 9.53 -2.76
N VAL A 87 -16.47 10.40 -3.11
CA VAL A 87 -15.16 10.47 -2.46
C VAL A 87 -15.32 10.84 -0.98
N SER A 88 -16.13 11.85 -0.69
CA SER A 88 -16.40 12.32 0.67
C SER A 88 -17.11 11.26 1.52
N TRP A 89 -18.11 10.56 0.94
CA TRP A 89 -18.82 9.47 1.60
C TRP A 89 -17.88 8.31 1.93
N TYR A 90 -17.06 7.89 0.96
CA TYR A 90 -16.11 6.79 1.17
C TYR A 90 -15.03 7.16 2.20
N LYS A 91 -14.58 8.41 2.21
CA LYS A 91 -13.67 8.93 3.23
C LYS A 91 -14.25 8.76 4.63
N LYS A 92 -15.50 9.17 4.85
CA LYS A 92 -16.21 8.98 6.13
C LYS A 92 -16.33 7.50 6.52
N PHE A 93 -16.56 6.62 5.55
CA PHE A 93 -16.56 5.18 5.77
C PHE A 93 -15.20 4.66 6.28
N LEU A 94 -14.10 5.11 5.67
CA LEU A 94 -12.75 4.76 6.14
C LEU A 94 -12.44 5.33 7.53
N GLU A 95 -12.84 6.57 7.81
CA GLU A 95 -12.72 7.19 9.13
C GLU A 95 -13.46 6.35 10.20
N LEU A 96 -14.67 5.91 9.90
CA LEU A 96 -15.44 5.03 10.77
C LEU A 96 -14.70 3.70 11.01
N HIS A 97 -14.12 3.11 9.97
CA HIS A 97 -13.31 1.88 10.08
C HIS A 97 -12.10 2.09 10.99
N ILE A 98 -11.36 3.18 10.82
CA ILE A 98 -10.16 3.49 11.63
C ILE A 98 -10.53 3.74 13.10
N LEU A 99 -11.60 4.51 13.35
CA LEU A 99 -11.99 4.93 14.70
C LEU A 99 -12.73 3.84 15.49
N LYS A 100 -13.65 3.13 14.84
CA LYS A 100 -14.52 2.15 15.51
C LYS A 100 -14.09 0.70 15.30
N LYS A 101 -13.24 0.40 14.31
CA LYS A 101 -12.74 -0.94 13.95
C LYS A 101 -13.83 -2.02 13.97
N PRO A 102 -14.93 -1.86 13.20
CA PRO A 102 -15.99 -2.86 13.17
C PRO A 102 -15.44 -4.19 12.64
N LYS A 103 -15.62 -5.28 13.38
CA LYS A 103 -15.06 -6.61 13.07
C LYS A 103 -15.39 -7.12 11.67
N TRP A 104 -16.58 -6.80 11.16
CA TRP A 104 -17.01 -7.22 9.82
C TRP A 104 -16.23 -6.49 8.70
N ILE A 105 -15.88 -5.21 8.89
CA ILE A 105 -15.03 -4.47 7.93
C ILE A 105 -13.61 -5.01 7.96
N ASP A 106 -13.05 -5.25 9.16
CA ASP A 106 -11.73 -5.88 9.31
C ASP A 106 -11.68 -7.26 8.65
N PHE A 107 -12.75 -8.04 8.76
CA PHE A 107 -12.85 -9.34 8.10
C PHE A 107 -12.80 -9.20 6.57
N ILE A 108 -13.59 -8.29 6.00
CA ILE A 108 -13.60 -8.01 4.56
C ILE A 108 -12.23 -7.50 4.10
N ASP A 109 -11.63 -6.57 4.85
CA ASP A 109 -10.29 -6.03 4.53
C ASP A 109 -9.26 -7.15 4.47
N ARG A 110 -9.21 -8.02 5.47
CA ARG A 110 -8.30 -9.17 5.51
C ARG A 110 -8.53 -10.16 4.37
N LEU A 111 -9.79 -10.43 4.03
CA LEU A 111 -10.14 -11.33 2.92
C LEU A 111 -9.65 -10.79 1.57
N LEU A 112 -9.72 -9.47 1.36
CA LEU A 112 -9.36 -8.82 0.12
C LEU A 112 -7.87 -8.41 0.06
N ASN A 113 -7.18 -8.34 1.19
CA ASN A 113 -5.78 -7.91 1.27
C ASN A 113 -4.83 -8.65 0.31
N PRO A 114 -4.92 -9.99 0.11
CA PRO A 114 -4.01 -10.69 -0.79
C PRO A 114 -4.01 -10.17 -2.23
N VAL A 115 -5.13 -9.61 -2.69
CA VAL A 115 -5.30 -9.09 -4.06
C VAL A 115 -5.28 -7.57 -4.09
N LEU A 116 -6.09 -6.93 -3.25
CA LEU A 116 -6.37 -5.49 -3.29
C LEU A 116 -5.60 -4.68 -2.25
N GLY A 117 -4.79 -5.31 -1.40
CA GLY A 117 -4.02 -4.58 -0.38
C GLY A 117 -3.22 -3.43 -0.97
N LYS A 118 -3.46 -2.20 -0.49
CA LYS A 118 -2.85 -0.95 -0.98
C LYS A 118 -1.34 -0.92 -0.73
N SER A 119 -0.90 -1.49 0.37
CA SER A 119 0.51 -1.58 0.75
C SER A 119 0.95 -3.03 0.92
N ILE A 120 2.23 -3.27 0.70
CA ILE A 120 2.87 -4.55 0.97
C ILE A 120 4.08 -4.33 1.88
N SER A 121 4.13 -5.06 2.97
CA SER A 121 5.25 -5.07 3.90
C SER A 121 6.08 -6.33 3.69
N PHE A 122 7.39 -6.16 3.71
CA PHE A 122 8.38 -7.22 3.55
C PHE A 122 9.20 -7.34 4.83
N TYR A 123 9.39 -8.54 5.28
CA TYR A 123 10.16 -8.87 6.47
C TYR A 123 11.43 -9.60 6.06
N PHE A 124 12.56 -9.14 6.58
CA PHE A 124 13.87 -9.72 6.30
C PHE A 124 14.68 -9.87 7.58
N THR A 125 15.58 -10.85 7.57
CA THR A 125 16.60 -11.05 8.62
C THR A 125 17.98 -10.78 8.03
N LYS A 126 18.82 -10.01 8.73
CA LYS A 126 20.22 -9.83 8.35
C LYS A 126 21.00 -11.13 8.57
N LYS A 127 21.75 -11.57 7.55
CA LYS A 127 22.76 -12.63 7.68
C LYS A 127 23.86 -12.25 8.66
#